data_b3335098eaa2c70794855362f2afc016
#
_entry.id   b3335098eaa2c70794855362f2afc016
#
_cell.length_a   1.000
_cell.length_b   1.000
_cell.length_c   1.000
_cell.angle_alpha   90.00
_cell.angle_beta   90.00
_cell.angle_gamma   90.00
#
_symmetry.space_group_name_H-M   'P 1'
#
loop_
_entity.id
_entity.type
_entity.pdbx_description
1 polymer ?
#
loop_
_entity_poly.entity_id
_entity_poly.type
_entity_poly.pdbx_seq_one_letter_code
_entity_poly.pdbx_strand_id
1 'polypeptide(L)'
;MSTKHEPFISVITPVYNGAAFIAECIESVLAQTYRNFEYILVNNCSKDNTLEICQEYARKDKRIHVHDNTDFLDVMVNHNHALSFMSKDSKYVKFVSGDDWIFSDCVEKMVGLADENPSVGVVACYSIEGKRLLFQGLDYHEKVVNGREICRNTLLGKQPYVFAAPTSLLYRADFARATTEFFPFAKGAPHADVSAVYQVLQHSDFGFVHQILTFTRVHGQSETSSSFKYGRTNRALLADMYRFGPLYLTPEEHAQHLGIALDKYYSWLVAGLIENSFSNEFIEMQRSGLRAIGFEFSTPRLLKAAAMRGLELVTTPRLTTGKIAAMLKRKGKIEARGTQLT
;
A
#
# COMPACT_ATOMS: atom_id res chain seq x y z
N MET A 1 -25.00 31.34 -10.12
CA MET A 1 -24.16 30.26 -9.51
C MET A 1 -23.48 29.58 -10.69
N SER A 2 -22.16 29.73 -10.82
CA SER A 2 -21.41 29.00 -11.84
C SER A 2 -21.51 27.51 -11.48
N THR A 3 -22.05 26.67 -12.35
CA THR A 3 -22.00 25.22 -12.20
C THR A 3 -20.54 24.83 -12.27
N LYS A 4 -19.93 24.55 -11.11
CA LYS A 4 -18.55 24.04 -11.04
C LYS A 4 -18.55 22.76 -11.88
N HIS A 5 -17.84 22.75 -12.99
CA HIS A 5 -17.76 21.57 -13.87
C HIS A 5 -17.05 20.48 -13.07
N GLU A 6 -17.78 19.46 -12.66
CA GLU A 6 -17.20 18.30 -11.97
C GLU A 6 -16.39 17.48 -12.98
N PRO A 7 -15.05 17.31 -12.80
CA PRO A 7 -14.26 16.48 -13.70
C PRO A 7 -14.73 15.03 -13.71
N PHE A 8 -14.67 14.37 -14.87
CA PHE A 8 -14.97 12.93 -14.95
C PHE A 8 -13.83 12.12 -14.31
N ILE A 9 -14.18 11.08 -13.57
CA ILE A 9 -13.21 10.20 -12.89
C ILE A 9 -13.50 8.72 -13.14
N SER A 10 -12.47 7.88 -13.07
CA SER A 10 -12.63 6.43 -13.04
C SER A 10 -12.39 5.91 -11.62
N VAL A 11 -13.36 5.20 -11.07
CA VAL A 11 -13.20 4.38 -9.86
C VAL A 11 -12.93 2.96 -10.30
N ILE A 12 -11.92 2.29 -9.71
CA ILE A 12 -11.47 0.97 -10.17
C ILE A 12 -11.35 0.03 -8.97
N THR A 13 -11.96 -1.15 -9.09
CA THR A 13 -11.84 -2.24 -8.09
C THR A 13 -11.40 -3.52 -8.77
N PRO A 14 -10.09 -3.84 -8.77
CA PRO A 14 -9.62 -5.18 -9.07
C PRO A 14 -9.99 -6.12 -7.91
N VAL A 15 -10.52 -7.31 -8.22
CA VAL A 15 -11.00 -8.24 -7.19
C VAL A 15 -10.70 -9.69 -7.54
N TYR A 16 -10.37 -10.50 -6.51
CA TYR A 16 -10.21 -11.94 -6.57
C TYR A 16 -10.79 -12.59 -5.32
N ASN A 17 -11.76 -13.50 -5.49
CA ASN A 17 -12.44 -14.20 -4.39
C ASN A 17 -12.95 -13.25 -3.30
N GLY A 18 -13.66 -12.20 -3.71
CA GLY A 18 -14.16 -11.14 -2.84
C GLY A 18 -15.65 -11.23 -2.51
N ALA A 19 -16.33 -12.36 -2.76
CA ALA A 19 -17.79 -12.49 -2.61
C ALA A 19 -18.31 -12.07 -1.23
N ALA A 20 -17.50 -12.23 -0.18
CA ALA A 20 -17.88 -11.85 1.19
C ALA A 20 -17.94 -10.32 1.41
N PHE A 21 -17.29 -9.52 0.58
CA PHE A 21 -17.09 -8.09 0.85
C PHE A 21 -17.43 -7.19 -0.33
N ILE A 22 -17.40 -7.70 -1.55
CA ILE A 22 -17.50 -6.90 -2.77
C ILE A 22 -18.82 -6.11 -2.87
N ALA A 23 -19.91 -6.63 -2.34
CA ALA A 23 -21.20 -5.92 -2.31
C ALA A 23 -21.11 -4.62 -1.51
N GLU A 24 -20.53 -4.67 -0.28
CA GLU A 24 -20.33 -3.49 0.57
C GLU A 24 -19.38 -2.48 -0.08
N CYS A 25 -18.31 -2.96 -0.73
CA CYS A 25 -17.41 -2.12 -1.51
C CYS A 25 -18.17 -1.38 -2.62
N ILE A 26 -18.93 -2.09 -3.45
CA ILE A 26 -19.71 -1.50 -4.55
C ILE A 26 -20.71 -0.47 -4.03
N GLU A 27 -21.47 -0.81 -2.99
CA GLU A 27 -22.45 0.09 -2.39
C GLU A 27 -21.81 1.38 -1.87
N SER A 28 -20.62 1.30 -1.28
CA SER A 28 -19.88 2.46 -0.79
C SER A 28 -19.47 3.42 -1.91
N VAL A 29 -19.11 2.87 -3.08
CA VAL A 29 -18.78 3.67 -4.28
C VAL A 29 -20.05 4.27 -4.91
N LEU A 30 -21.13 3.53 -4.99
CA LEU A 30 -22.40 4.03 -5.52
C LEU A 30 -23.05 5.11 -4.63
N ALA A 31 -22.78 5.06 -3.33
CA ALA A 31 -23.27 6.02 -2.34
C ALA A 31 -22.48 7.35 -2.32
N GLN A 32 -21.44 7.50 -3.14
CA GLN A 32 -20.65 8.74 -3.16
C GLN A 32 -21.52 9.95 -3.53
N THR A 33 -21.29 11.09 -2.86
CA THR A 33 -21.92 12.39 -3.19
C THR A 33 -21.49 12.89 -4.56
N TYR A 34 -20.24 12.63 -4.94
CA TYR A 34 -19.73 12.86 -6.29
C TYR A 34 -20.40 11.93 -7.30
N ARG A 35 -20.94 12.48 -8.41
CA ARG A 35 -21.74 11.69 -9.34
C ARG A 35 -21.12 11.47 -10.71
N ASN A 36 -20.15 12.28 -11.11
CA ASN A 36 -19.56 12.26 -12.45
C ASN A 36 -18.41 11.23 -12.55
N PHE A 37 -18.74 9.93 -12.44
CA PHE A 37 -17.75 8.85 -12.51
C PHE A 37 -18.25 7.63 -13.26
N GLU A 38 -17.30 6.85 -13.78
CA GLU A 38 -17.49 5.44 -14.14
C GLU A 38 -16.93 4.54 -13.02
N TYR A 39 -17.45 3.32 -12.92
CA TYR A 39 -16.98 2.34 -11.95
C TYR A 39 -16.57 1.02 -12.64
N ILE A 40 -15.28 0.73 -12.66
CA ILE A 40 -14.68 -0.41 -13.33
C ILE A 40 -14.41 -1.50 -12.31
N LEU A 41 -15.08 -2.65 -12.46
CA LEU A 41 -14.87 -3.86 -11.65
C LEU A 41 -14.11 -4.88 -12.50
N VAL A 42 -12.95 -5.34 -12.04
CA VAL A 42 -12.12 -6.31 -12.77
C VAL A 42 -12.01 -7.59 -11.96
N ASN A 43 -12.78 -8.61 -12.37
CA ASN A 43 -12.72 -9.94 -11.78
C ASN A 43 -11.48 -10.69 -12.27
N ASN A 44 -10.65 -11.11 -11.34
CA ASN A 44 -9.38 -11.78 -11.63
C ASN A 44 -9.52 -13.32 -11.55
N CYS A 45 -10.40 -13.90 -12.33
CA CYS A 45 -10.69 -15.33 -12.34
C CYS A 45 -11.16 -15.89 -10.99
N SER A 46 -12.04 -15.18 -10.28
CA SER A 46 -12.59 -15.63 -8.99
C SER A 46 -13.25 -17.01 -9.09
N LYS A 47 -13.19 -17.78 -8.02
CA LYS A 47 -13.77 -19.12 -7.90
C LYS A 47 -15.03 -19.17 -7.04
N ASP A 48 -15.38 -18.02 -6.44
CA ASP A 48 -16.59 -17.79 -5.66
C ASP A 48 -17.60 -16.94 -6.45
N ASN A 49 -18.67 -16.50 -5.82
CA ASN A 49 -19.74 -15.73 -6.48
C ASN A 49 -19.38 -14.24 -6.74
N THR A 50 -18.09 -13.88 -6.73
CA THR A 50 -17.67 -12.48 -6.94
C THR A 50 -18.16 -11.92 -8.27
N LEU A 51 -17.98 -12.67 -9.37
CA LEU A 51 -18.35 -12.21 -10.72
C LEU A 51 -19.86 -12.01 -10.84
N GLU A 52 -20.65 -12.95 -10.33
CA GLU A 52 -22.12 -12.88 -10.36
C GLU A 52 -22.63 -11.65 -9.61
N ILE A 53 -22.05 -11.36 -8.43
CA ILE A 53 -22.39 -10.16 -7.65
C ILE A 53 -22.06 -8.90 -8.46
N CYS A 54 -20.87 -8.78 -9.02
CA CYS A 54 -20.47 -7.63 -9.84
C CYS A 54 -21.42 -7.42 -11.02
N GLN A 55 -21.78 -8.49 -11.74
CA GLN A 55 -22.71 -8.43 -12.86
C GLN A 55 -24.13 -8.05 -12.45
N GLU A 56 -24.58 -8.45 -11.26
CA GLU A 56 -25.88 -8.04 -10.74
C GLU A 56 -25.95 -6.54 -10.51
N TYR A 57 -24.91 -5.93 -9.91
CA TYR A 57 -24.83 -4.47 -9.74
C TYR A 57 -24.71 -3.73 -11.07
N ALA A 58 -23.96 -4.24 -12.03
CA ALA A 58 -23.84 -3.65 -13.37
C ALA A 58 -25.20 -3.60 -14.13
N ARG A 59 -26.08 -4.59 -13.92
CA ARG A 59 -27.44 -4.55 -14.47
C ARG A 59 -28.29 -3.44 -13.86
N LYS A 60 -28.00 -2.99 -12.65
CA LYS A 60 -28.78 -2.00 -11.90
C LYS A 60 -28.26 -0.56 -12.08
N ASP A 61 -26.95 -0.37 -12.32
CA ASP A 61 -26.33 0.95 -12.47
C ASP A 61 -25.42 0.98 -13.72
N LYS A 62 -25.74 1.86 -14.66
CA LYS A 62 -25.03 1.98 -15.95
C LYS A 62 -23.61 2.54 -15.84
N ARG A 63 -23.24 3.09 -14.69
CA ARG A 63 -21.88 3.56 -14.46
C ARG A 63 -20.91 2.41 -14.21
N ILE A 64 -21.41 1.20 -13.92
CA ILE A 64 -20.60 0.01 -13.61
C ILE A 64 -20.27 -0.74 -14.90
N HIS A 65 -18.97 -0.97 -15.10
CA HIS A 65 -18.40 -1.77 -16.17
C HIS A 65 -17.65 -2.96 -15.57
N VAL A 66 -18.07 -4.18 -15.88
CA VAL A 66 -17.45 -5.41 -15.37
C VAL A 66 -16.58 -6.03 -16.45
N HIS A 67 -15.32 -6.28 -16.11
CA HIS A 67 -14.36 -7.02 -16.92
C HIS A 67 -13.97 -8.31 -16.20
N ASP A 68 -14.01 -9.42 -16.94
CA ASP A 68 -13.64 -10.74 -16.42
C ASP A 68 -12.35 -11.19 -17.11
N ASN A 69 -11.29 -11.39 -16.35
CA ASN A 69 -9.99 -11.80 -16.88
C ASN A 69 -10.08 -13.25 -17.36
N THR A 70 -9.46 -13.55 -18.49
CA THR A 70 -9.31 -14.93 -19.01
C THR A 70 -8.28 -15.73 -18.23
N ASP A 71 -7.25 -15.04 -17.72
CA ASP A 71 -6.15 -15.63 -16.99
C ASP A 71 -5.96 -14.93 -15.65
N PHE A 72 -5.53 -15.70 -14.63
CA PHE A 72 -5.21 -15.15 -13.32
C PHE A 72 -3.94 -14.31 -13.38
N LEU A 73 -4.01 -13.08 -12.90
CA LEU A 73 -2.89 -12.15 -12.82
C LEU A 73 -2.43 -11.94 -11.37
N ASP A 74 -1.13 -11.72 -11.15
CA ASP A 74 -0.64 -11.26 -9.86
C ASP A 74 -1.30 -9.91 -9.48
N VAL A 75 -1.46 -9.64 -8.19
CA VAL A 75 -2.27 -8.51 -7.67
C VAL A 75 -1.95 -7.17 -8.38
N MET A 76 -0.67 -6.76 -8.44
CA MET A 76 -0.31 -5.47 -9.05
C MET A 76 -0.34 -5.50 -10.58
N VAL A 77 -0.13 -6.66 -11.19
CA VAL A 77 -0.35 -6.85 -12.63
C VAL A 77 -1.82 -6.66 -12.95
N ASN A 78 -2.73 -7.20 -12.12
CA ASN A 78 -4.16 -6.99 -12.25
C ASN A 78 -4.57 -5.52 -12.04
N HIS A 79 -3.92 -4.79 -11.12
CA HIS A 79 -4.15 -3.34 -10.97
C HIS A 79 -3.74 -2.56 -12.22
N ASN A 80 -2.57 -2.87 -12.81
CA ASN A 80 -2.14 -2.25 -14.06
C ASN A 80 -3.06 -2.63 -15.23
N HIS A 81 -3.49 -3.89 -15.30
CA HIS A 81 -4.47 -4.33 -16.29
C HIS A 81 -5.79 -3.58 -16.14
N ALA A 82 -6.27 -3.40 -14.93
CA ALA A 82 -7.50 -2.66 -14.65
C ALA A 82 -7.43 -1.19 -15.08
N LEU A 83 -6.25 -0.55 -14.99
CA LEU A 83 -6.03 0.80 -15.51
C LEU A 83 -6.23 0.91 -17.02
N SER A 84 -6.01 -0.16 -17.78
CA SER A 84 -6.20 -0.16 -19.24
C SER A 84 -7.66 0.07 -19.67
N PHE A 85 -8.61 -0.16 -18.77
CA PHE A 85 -10.04 0.08 -19.01
C PHE A 85 -10.49 1.50 -18.64
N MET A 86 -9.61 2.30 -18.01
CA MET A 86 -9.92 3.67 -17.61
C MET A 86 -10.28 4.54 -18.81
N SER A 87 -11.38 5.31 -18.70
CA SER A 87 -11.80 6.26 -19.73
C SER A 87 -10.69 7.28 -20.05
N LYS A 88 -10.56 7.63 -21.32
CA LYS A 88 -9.64 8.69 -21.78
C LYS A 88 -10.01 10.06 -21.23
N ASP A 89 -11.28 10.28 -20.90
CA ASP A 89 -11.81 11.54 -20.38
C ASP A 89 -11.60 11.71 -18.88
N SER A 90 -11.17 10.66 -18.17
CA SER A 90 -10.94 10.72 -16.72
C SER A 90 -9.79 11.66 -16.36
N LYS A 91 -10.08 12.67 -15.54
CA LYS A 91 -9.06 13.58 -14.97
C LYS A 91 -8.35 12.96 -13.78
N TYR A 92 -9.06 12.14 -13.01
CA TYR A 92 -8.52 11.43 -11.84
C TYR A 92 -8.91 9.96 -11.89
N VAL A 93 -8.12 9.14 -11.18
CA VAL A 93 -8.39 7.72 -10.96
C VAL A 93 -8.31 7.39 -9.47
N LYS A 94 -9.29 6.63 -9.01
CA LYS A 94 -9.42 6.17 -7.63
C LYS A 94 -9.47 4.65 -7.60
N PHE A 95 -8.55 4.03 -6.85
CA PHE A 95 -8.68 2.61 -6.54
C PHE A 95 -9.46 2.41 -5.25
N VAL A 96 -10.29 1.36 -5.21
CA VAL A 96 -10.92 0.85 -4.00
C VAL A 96 -10.73 -0.65 -3.99
N SER A 97 -10.05 -1.20 -2.97
CA SER A 97 -9.85 -2.64 -2.84
C SER A 97 -11.19 -3.34 -2.60
N GLY A 98 -11.39 -4.53 -3.18
CA GLY A 98 -12.69 -5.22 -3.13
C GLY A 98 -13.17 -5.66 -1.73
N ASP A 99 -12.29 -5.60 -0.74
CA ASP A 99 -12.54 -5.87 0.69
C ASP A 99 -12.65 -4.61 1.55
N ASP A 100 -12.39 -3.42 0.98
CA ASP A 100 -12.47 -2.12 1.63
C ASP A 100 -13.78 -1.40 1.31
N TRP A 101 -13.99 -0.25 1.94
CA TRP A 101 -15.05 0.68 1.59
C TRP A 101 -14.65 2.15 1.86
N ILE A 102 -15.38 3.09 1.27
CA ILE A 102 -15.12 4.52 1.34
C ILE A 102 -16.34 5.28 1.89
N PHE A 103 -16.11 6.32 2.68
CA PHE A 103 -17.18 7.19 3.18
C PHE A 103 -17.81 8.00 2.04
N SER A 104 -19.08 8.37 2.18
CA SER A 104 -19.91 8.93 1.10
C SER A 104 -19.38 10.21 0.46
N ASP A 105 -18.55 10.98 1.15
CA ASP A 105 -17.97 12.24 0.69
C ASP A 105 -16.48 12.12 0.29
N CYS A 106 -15.95 10.88 0.25
CA CYS A 106 -14.55 10.60 -0.02
C CYS A 106 -14.09 11.18 -1.36
N VAL A 107 -14.78 10.80 -2.43
CA VAL A 107 -14.41 11.21 -3.79
C VAL A 107 -14.55 12.72 -3.96
N GLU A 108 -15.64 13.32 -3.47
CA GLU A 108 -15.89 14.75 -3.57
C GLU A 108 -14.77 15.57 -2.92
N LYS A 109 -14.35 15.19 -1.71
CA LYS A 109 -13.30 15.89 -0.97
C LYS A 109 -11.92 15.74 -1.58
N MET A 110 -11.57 14.53 -2.02
CA MET A 110 -10.27 14.29 -2.64
C MET A 110 -10.16 14.97 -4.01
N VAL A 111 -11.20 14.88 -4.84
CA VAL A 111 -11.26 15.56 -6.14
C VAL A 111 -11.29 17.07 -5.96
N GLY A 112 -12.06 17.57 -4.97
CA GLY A 112 -12.11 19.02 -4.66
C GLY A 112 -10.74 19.59 -4.33
N LEU A 113 -9.96 18.90 -3.48
CA LEU A 113 -8.58 19.33 -3.15
C LEU A 113 -7.68 19.34 -4.38
N ALA A 114 -7.71 18.27 -5.18
CA ALA A 114 -6.88 18.16 -6.39
C ALA A 114 -7.26 19.18 -7.46
N ASP A 115 -8.55 19.46 -7.63
CA ASP A 115 -9.05 20.37 -8.65
C ASP A 115 -8.78 21.85 -8.31
N GLU A 116 -8.77 22.17 -7.02
CA GLU A 116 -8.37 23.49 -6.50
C GLU A 116 -6.85 23.72 -6.55
N ASN A 117 -6.05 22.64 -6.65
CA ASN A 117 -4.60 22.71 -6.65
C ASN A 117 -4.02 21.92 -7.83
N PRO A 118 -3.91 22.48 -9.04
CA PRO A 118 -3.52 21.79 -10.27
C PRO A 118 -2.11 21.16 -10.24
N SER A 119 -1.23 21.57 -9.34
CA SER A 119 0.08 20.96 -9.13
C SER A 119 0.01 19.60 -8.43
N VAL A 120 -1.11 19.29 -7.75
CA VAL A 120 -1.30 18.04 -7.00
C VAL A 120 -1.51 16.88 -7.96
N GLY A 121 -0.66 15.86 -7.84
CA GLY A 121 -0.75 14.61 -8.62
C GLY A 121 -1.31 13.42 -7.82
N VAL A 122 -1.16 13.46 -6.50
CA VAL A 122 -1.66 12.44 -5.57
C VAL A 122 -2.35 13.12 -4.40
N VAL A 123 -3.54 12.64 -4.05
CA VAL A 123 -4.24 13.04 -2.82
C VAL A 123 -4.41 11.82 -1.92
N ALA A 124 -4.09 11.98 -0.64
CA ALA A 124 -4.34 10.97 0.40
C ALA A 124 -5.31 11.48 1.48
N CYS A 125 -5.74 10.59 2.35
CA CYS A 125 -6.60 10.89 3.48
C CYS A 125 -6.31 9.95 4.66
N TYR A 126 -6.91 10.23 5.82
CA TYR A 126 -6.89 9.25 6.90
C TYR A 126 -7.75 8.03 6.56
N SER A 127 -7.29 6.86 7.06
CA SER A 127 -8.03 5.59 7.00
C SER A 127 -8.20 5.00 8.37
N ILE A 128 -9.28 4.25 8.57
CA ILE A 128 -9.44 3.36 9.72
C ILE A 128 -9.10 1.93 9.30
N GLU A 129 -8.20 1.28 10.04
CA GLU A 129 -7.89 -0.14 9.94
C GLU A 129 -8.34 -0.84 11.23
N GLY A 130 -9.47 -1.51 11.19
CA GLY A 130 -10.05 -2.09 12.41
C GLY A 130 -10.34 -1.01 13.47
N LYS A 131 -9.47 -0.90 14.50
CA LYS A 131 -9.56 0.11 15.58
C LYS A 131 -8.46 1.17 15.51
N ARG A 132 -7.68 1.19 14.47
CA ARG A 132 -6.51 2.06 14.32
C ARG A 132 -6.78 3.15 13.29
N LEU A 133 -6.38 4.37 13.61
CA LEU A 133 -6.29 5.45 12.63
C LEU A 133 -4.92 5.35 11.93
N LEU A 134 -4.93 5.34 10.60
CA LEU A 134 -3.74 5.27 9.75
C LEU A 134 -3.43 6.61 9.10
N PHE A 135 -2.17 6.73 8.64
CA PHE A 135 -1.64 7.84 7.84
C PHE A 135 -1.63 9.18 8.59
N GLN A 136 -1.46 9.12 9.92
CA GLN A 136 -1.28 10.30 10.77
C GLN A 136 0.14 10.84 10.63
N GLY A 137 0.31 12.15 10.89
CA GLY A 137 1.63 12.77 11.08
C GLY A 137 1.98 13.89 10.11
N LEU A 138 1.10 14.23 9.18
CA LEU A 138 1.15 15.50 8.48
C LEU A 138 0.50 16.58 9.36
N ASP A 139 1.09 17.79 9.40
CA ASP A 139 0.51 18.91 10.13
C ASP A 139 -0.88 19.23 9.56
N TYR A 140 -1.85 19.48 10.45
CA TYR A 140 -3.24 19.75 10.06
C TYR A 140 -3.40 20.97 9.12
N HIS A 141 -2.48 21.92 9.18
CA HIS A 141 -2.47 23.08 8.30
C HIS A 141 -1.92 22.79 6.91
N GLU A 142 -1.16 21.70 6.76
CA GLU A 142 -0.56 21.29 5.49
C GLU A 142 -1.55 20.45 4.68
N LYS A 143 -2.29 21.10 3.78
CA LYS A 143 -3.18 20.40 2.84
C LYS A 143 -2.50 20.05 1.53
N VAL A 144 -1.50 20.82 1.12
CA VAL A 144 -0.68 20.59 -0.07
C VAL A 144 0.78 20.75 0.32
N VAL A 145 1.59 19.75 0.00
CA VAL A 145 3.03 19.69 0.32
C VAL A 145 3.80 19.43 -0.96
N ASN A 146 4.98 20.04 -1.08
CA ASN A 146 5.85 19.78 -2.23
C ASN A 146 6.19 18.29 -2.33
N GLY A 147 5.94 17.68 -3.49
CA GLY A 147 6.08 16.24 -3.69
C GLY A 147 7.49 15.72 -3.49
N ARG A 148 8.50 16.47 -3.95
CA ARG A 148 9.91 16.08 -3.76
C ARG A 148 10.32 16.17 -2.29
N GLU A 149 9.84 17.16 -1.58
CA GLU A 149 10.16 17.37 -0.16
C GLU A 149 9.55 16.28 0.70
N ILE A 150 8.27 15.95 0.53
CA ILE A 150 7.63 14.89 1.32
C ILE A 150 8.25 13.52 1.06
N CYS A 151 8.61 13.20 -0.21
CA CYS A 151 9.33 11.98 -0.55
C CYS A 151 10.70 11.93 0.12
N ARG A 152 11.46 13.01 0.05
CA ARG A 152 12.76 13.14 0.71
C ARG A 152 12.65 12.93 2.22
N ASN A 153 11.74 13.63 2.88
CA ASN A 153 11.55 13.55 4.33
C ASN A 153 11.10 12.15 4.76
N THR A 154 10.26 11.48 3.97
CA THR A 154 9.85 10.09 4.20
C THR A 154 11.05 9.13 4.12
N LEU A 155 11.89 9.23 3.08
CA LEU A 155 13.09 8.41 2.92
C LEU A 155 14.11 8.64 4.05
N LEU A 156 14.26 9.88 4.51
CA LEU A 156 15.13 10.22 5.64
C LEU A 156 14.54 9.82 7.01
N GLY A 157 13.30 9.35 7.07
CA GLY A 157 12.61 9.03 8.32
C GLY A 157 12.30 10.25 9.18
N LYS A 158 12.26 11.43 8.58
CA LYS A 158 11.94 12.71 9.25
C LYS A 158 10.44 12.97 9.34
N GLN A 159 9.66 12.24 8.57
CA GLN A 159 8.21 12.34 8.52
C GLN A 159 7.57 10.97 8.69
N PRO A 160 6.44 10.87 9.39
CA PRO A 160 5.64 9.66 9.42
C PRO A 160 5.19 9.25 8.02
N TYR A 161 4.98 7.96 7.85
CA TYR A 161 4.54 7.40 6.58
C TYR A 161 3.08 7.77 6.30
N VAL A 162 2.87 8.63 5.30
CA VAL A 162 1.56 9.14 4.88
C VAL A 162 1.16 8.64 3.48
N PHE A 163 2.01 7.85 2.82
CA PHE A 163 1.72 7.24 1.53
C PHE A 163 0.83 6.01 1.73
N ALA A 164 -0.43 6.23 1.53
CA ALA A 164 -1.53 5.35 1.90
C ALA A 164 -1.64 4.09 1.02
N ALA A 165 -2.47 3.13 1.45
CA ALA A 165 -2.93 2.03 0.59
C ALA A 165 -3.78 2.56 -0.59
N PRO A 166 -3.93 1.81 -1.70
CA PRO A 166 -4.65 2.27 -2.90
C PRO A 166 -6.04 2.84 -2.61
N THR A 167 -6.79 2.23 -1.68
CA THR A 167 -8.12 2.72 -1.28
C THR A 167 -8.08 4.14 -0.70
N SER A 168 -6.99 4.57 -0.08
CA SER A 168 -6.87 5.91 0.53
C SER A 168 -6.20 6.94 -0.38
N LEU A 169 -5.95 6.60 -1.65
CA LEU A 169 -5.29 7.46 -2.63
C LEU A 169 -6.22 7.82 -3.80
N LEU A 170 -6.06 9.03 -4.29
CA LEU A 170 -6.57 9.50 -5.58
C LEU A 170 -5.38 9.97 -6.41
N TYR A 171 -5.32 9.57 -7.67
CA TYR A 171 -4.24 9.97 -8.57
C TYR A 171 -4.77 10.81 -9.72
N ARG A 172 -3.96 11.74 -10.20
CA ARG A 172 -4.22 12.41 -11.47
C ARG A 172 -3.99 11.41 -12.63
N ALA A 173 -4.99 11.25 -13.49
CA ALA A 173 -5.07 10.17 -14.45
C ALA A 173 -4.01 10.26 -15.57
N ASP A 174 -3.46 11.45 -15.86
CA ASP A 174 -2.39 11.61 -16.85
C ASP A 174 -1.11 10.87 -16.43
N PHE A 175 -0.77 10.84 -15.14
CA PHE A 175 0.36 10.05 -14.64
C PHE A 175 0.11 8.54 -14.79
N ALA A 176 -1.11 8.08 -14.53
CA ALA A 176 -1.45 6.67 -14.69
C ALA A 176 -1.42 6.23 -16.16
N ARG A 177 -1.76 7.13 -17.10
CA ARG A 177 -1.69 6.86 -18.55
C ARG A 177 -0.28 6.94 -19.14
N ALA A 178 0.64 7.62 -18.47
CA ALA A 178 2.00 7.84 -18.96
C ALA A 178 2.83 6.53 -19.01
N THR A 179 2.38 5.47 -18.38
CA THR A 179 3.10 4.18 -18.29
C THR A 179 2.15 2.99 -18.26
N THR A 180 2.59 1.87 -18.81
CA THR A 180 1.87 0.59 -18.72
C THR A 180 2.10 -0.13 -17.39
N GLU A 181 3.11 0.27 -16.62
CA GLU A 181 3.44 -0.23 -15.29
C GLU A 181 3.33 0.91 -14.26
N PHE A 182 2.13 1.42 -14.07
CA PHE A 182 1.87 2.47 -13.07
C PHE A 182 2.18 1.98 -11.65
N PHE A 183 1.79 0.74 -11.35
CA PHE A 183 2.24 0.03 -10.15
C PHE A 183 3.41 -0.87 -10.53
N PRO A 184 4.67 -0.44 -10.29
CA PRO A 184 5.81 -1.20 -10.74
C PRO A 184 5.91 -2.53 -9.98
N PHE A 185 5.78 -3.62 -10.72
CA PHE A 185 5.79 -4.97 -10.19
C PHE A 185 7.13 -5.64 -10.43
N ALA A 186 7.95 -5.77 -9.39
CA ALA A 186 9.02 -6.75 -9.36
C ALA A 186 8.53 -7.94 -8.51
N LYS A 187 8.57 -9.16 -9.08
CA LYS A 187 8.13 -10.39 -8.39
C LYS A 187 8.83 -10.50 -7.03
N GLY A 188 8.06 -10.40 -5.95
CA GLY A 188 8.58 -10.41 -4.58
C GLY A 188 8.97 -9.05 -3.98
N ALA A 189 8.85 -7.93 -4.72
CA ALA A 189 8.94 -6.58 -4.19
C ALA A 189 7.54 -6.09 -3.78
N PRO A 190 7.26 -5.93 -2.50
CA PRO A 190 6.01 -5.34 -2.02
C PRO A 190 6.04 -3.81 -2.19
N HIS A 191 4.91 -3.15 -1.94
CA HIS A 191 4.74 -1.70 -1.99
C HIS A 191 4.79 -1.09 -3.42
N ALA A 192 4.23 -1.77 -4.40
CA ALA A 192 4.08 -1.18 -5.73
C ALA A 192 3.19 0.07 -5.72
N ASP A 193 2.21 0.13 -4.83
CA ASP A 193 1.37 1.29 -4.53
C ASP A 193 2.19 2.50 -4.07
N VAL A 194 3.10 2.29 -3.13
CA VAL A 194 4.02 3.33 -2.65
C VAL A 194 5.01 3.76 -3.72
N SER A 195 5.50 2.79 -4.50
CA SER A 195 6.37 3.08 -5.64
C SER A 195 5.69 3.98 -6.67
N ALA A 196 4.39 3.79 -6.93
CA ALA A 196 3.61 4.68 -7.79
C ALA A 196 3.55 6.11 -7.22
N VAL A 197 3.35 6.25 -5.89
CA VAL A 197 3.38 7.58 -5.25
C VAL A 197 4.73 8.27 -5.44
N TYR A 198 5.85 7.58 -5.17
CA TYR A 198 7.18 8.14 -5.41
C TYR A 198 7.38 8.58 -6.88
N GLN A 199 6.88 7.79 -7.84
CA GLN A 199 7.00 8.15 -9.26
C GLN A 199 6.21 9.41 -9.61
N VAL A 200 4.97 9.52 -9.18
CA VAL A 200 4.11 10.68 -9.45
C VAL A 200 4.66 11.95 -8.78
N LEU A 201 5.12 11.85 -7.54
CA LEU A 201 5.60 12.99 -6.76
C LEU A 201 6.98 13.53 -7.19
N GLN A 202 7.64 12.91 -8.17
CA GLN A 202 8.79 13.54 -8.83
C GLN A 202 8.41 14.82 -9.58
N HIS A 203 7.17 14.89 -10.08
CA HIS A 203 6.70 15.89 -11.02
C HIS A 203 5.41 16.60 -10.57
N SER A 204 4.98 16.37 -9.34
CA SER A 204 3.73 16.93 -8.81
C SER A 204 3.81 17.10 -7.30
N ASP A 205 2.84 17.82 -6.74
CA ASP A 205 2.67 18.00 -5.30
C ASP A 205 1.76 16.91 -4.71
N PHE A 206 1.84 16.75 -3.40
CA PHE A 206 1.05 15.83 -2.59
C PHE A 206 -0.05 16.60 -1.87
N GLY A 207 -1.29 16.15 -2.05
CA GLY A 207 -2.46 16.67 -1.33
C GLY A 207 -2.86 15.75 -0.18
N PHE A 208 -3.36 16.31 0.92
CA PHE A 208 -3.85 15.53 2.04
C PHE A 208 -5.17 16.08 2.58
N VAL A 209 -6.21 15.24 2.58
CA VAL A 209 -7.50 15.55 3.21
C VAL A 209 -7.47 15.08 4.65
N HIS A 210 -7.43 16.01 5.61
CA HIS A 210 -7.37 15.73 7.05
C HIS A 210 -8.71 15.23 7.62
N GLN A 211 -9.28 14.21 6.97
CA GLN A 211 -10.51 13.55 7.38
C GLN A 211 -10.40 12.05 7.17
N ILE A 212 -11.16 11.28 7.94
CA ILE A 212 -11.28 9.84 7.76
C ILE A 212 -12.26 9.61 6.62
N LEU A 213 -11.75 9.17 5.45
CA LEU A 213 -12.56 8.99 4.26
C LEU A 213 -12.56 7.53 3.75
N THR A 214 -11.76 6.66 4.37
CA THR A 214 -11.65 5.27 3.92
C THR A 214 -11.57 4.31 5.12
N PHE A 215 -11.98 3.08 4.87
CA PHE A 215 -11.89 1.99 5.82
C PHE A 215 -11.16 0.81 5.17
N THR A 216 -10.11 0.34 5.82
CA THR A 216 -9.35 -0.84 5.42
C THR A 216 -9.72 -2.02 6.29
N ARG A 217 -10.21 -3.08 5.67
CA ARG A 217 -10.62 -4.29 6.37
C ARG A 217 -9.41 -5.13 6.78
N VAL A 218 -9.47 -5.70 7.98
CA VAL A 218 -8.46 -6.63 8.49
C VAL A 218 -9.06 -8.03 8.55
N HIS A 219 -8.55 -8.93 7.74
CA HIS A 219 -8.93 -10.34 7.77
C HIS A 219 -7.73 -11.24 7.42
N GLY A 220 -7.83 -12.54 7.76
CA GLY A 220 -6.69 -13.46 7.64
C GLY A 220 -6.18 -13.74 6.22
N GLN A 221 -6.97 -13.42 5.20
CA GLN A 221 -6.66 -13.61 3.78
C GLN A 221 -6.15 -12.33 3.10
N SER A 222 -6.03 -11.20 3.82
CA SER A 222 -5.55 -9.96 3.23
C SER A 222 -4.05 -10.03 2.87
N GLU A 223 -3.65 -9.37 1.78
CA GLU A 223 -2.25 -9.25 1.37
C GLU A 223 -1.38 -8.63 2.48
N THR A 224 -1.92 -7.66 3.23
CA THR A 224 -1.25 -7.04 4.37
C THR A 224 -0.90 -8.06 5.46
N SER A 225 -1.81 -8.97 5.79
CA SER A 225 -1.58 -10.01 6.81
C SER A 225 -0.43 -10.96 6.40
N SER A 226 -0.36 -11.35 5.13
CA SER A 226 0.72 -12.17 4.59
C SER A 226 2.06 -11.41 4.55
N SER A 227 2.03 -10.13 4.23
CA SER A 227 3.22 -9.27 4.11
C SER A 227 3.97 -9.13 5.43
N PHE A 228 3.25 -8.96 6.54
CA PHE A 228 3.86 -8.90 7.88
C PHE A 228 4.53 -10.24 8.27
N LYS A 229 3.87 -11.37 8.01
CA LYS A 229 4.39 -12.70 8.34
C LYS A 229 5.72 -13.00 7.66
N TYR A 230 5.89 -12.57 6.43
CA TYR A 230 7.07 -12.87 5.60
C TYR A 230 8.09 -11.73 5.51
N GLY A 231 7.92 -10.66 6.28
CA GLY A 231 8.84 -9.50 6.32
C GLY A 231 8.90 -8.72 5.02
N ARG A 232 7.85 -8.78 4.22
CA ARG A 232 7.77 -8.06 2.94
C ARG A 232 7.89 -6.55 3.15
N THR A 233 7.32 -6.00 4.24
CA THR A 233 7.41 -4.58 4.58
C THR A 233 8.85 -4.11 4.80
N ASN A 234 9.71 -4.88 5.48
CA ASN A 234 11.10 -4.50 5.67
C ASN A 234 11.91 -4.51 4.36
N ARG A 235 11.61 -5.47 3.46
CA ARG A 235 12.21 -5.49 2.12
C ARG A 235 11.71 -4.34 1.28
N ALA A 236 10.44 -3.96 1.42
CA ALA A 236 9.86 -2.84 0.71
C ALA A 236 10.56 -1.51 1.03
N LEU A 237 10.71 -1.20 2.31
CA LEU A 237 11.43 0.00 2.75
C LEU A 237 12.89 0.03 2.23
N LEU A 238 13.54 -1.12 2.18
CA LEU A 238 14.87 -1.24 1.60
C LEU A 238 14.84 -1.02 0.08
N ALA A 239 13.87 -1.60 -0.61
CA ALA A 239 13.67 -1.44 -2.05
C ALA A 239 13.34 0.02 -2.41
N ASP A 240 12.47 0.67 -1.64
CA ASP A 240 12.12 2.08 -1.82
C ASP A 240 13.36 2.99 -1.64
N MET A 241 14.16 2.77 -0.60
CA MET A 241 15.41 3.51 -0.40
C MET A 241 16.40 3.29 -1.55
N TYR A 242 16.56 2.06 -2.01
CA TYR A 242 17.46 1.73 -3.12
C TYR A 242 17.01 2.36 -4.43
N ARG A 243 15.72 2.22 -4.77
CA ARG A 243 15.15 2.64 -6.06
C ARG A 243 14.94 4.15 -6.13
N PHE A 244 14.39 4.74 -5.09
CA PHE A 244 13.97 6.14 -5.08
C PHE A 244 14.95 7.07 -4.37
N GLY A 245 15.84 6.54 -3.52
CA GLY A 245 16.88 7.36 -2.86
C GLY A 245 17.65 8.25 -3.83
N PRO A 246 18.19 7.74 -4.95
CA PRO A 246 18.93 8.55 -5.92
C PRO A 246 18.14 9.69 -6.57
N LEU A 247 16.80 9.63 -6.54
CA LEU A 247 15.92 10.64 -7.13
C LEU A 247 15.65 11.83 -6.20
N TYR A 248 15.79 11.60 -4.87
CA TYR A 248 15.36 12.53 -3.84
C TYR A 248 16.44 12.94 -2.85
N LEU A 249 17.53 12.18 -2.75
CA LEU A 249 18.63 12.39 -1.79
C LEU A 249 19.92 12.76 -2.50
N THR A 250 20.85 13.40 -1.79
CA THR A 250 22.22 13.52 -2.29
C THR A 250 22.91 12.14 -2.30
N PRO A 251 23.99 11.94 -3.07
CA PRO A 251 24.72 10.67 -3.08
C PRO A 251 25.17 10.22 -1.68
N GLU A 252 25.62 11.17 -0.83
CA GLU A 252 26.08 10.92 0.53
C GLU A 252 24.93 10.49 1.44
N GLU A 253 23.81 11.22 1.40
CA GLU A 253 22.61 10.89 2.16
C GLU A 253 22.06 9.52 1.75
N HIS A 254 22.00 9.26 0.44
CA HIS A 254 21.53 7.97 -0.08
C HIS A 254 22.41 6.83 0.43
N ALA A 255 23.74 6.95 0.29
CA ALA A 255 24.67 5.92 0.77
C ALA A 255 24.53 5.66 2.27
N GLN A 256 24.42 6.72 3.08
CA GLN A 256 24.23 6.64 4.53
C GLN A 256 22.89 5.95 4.88
N HIS A 257 21.78 6.41 4.34
CA HIS A 257 20.44 5.90 4.68
C HIS A 257 20.19 4.50 4.11
N LEU A 258 20.77 4.16 2.96
CA LEU A 258 20.76 2.80 2.44
C LEU A 258 21.52 1.84 3.38
N GLY A 259 22.67 2.27 3.93
CA GLY A 259 23.39 1.53 4.96
C GLY A 259 22.53 1.28 6.21
N ILE A 260 21.81 2.32 6.69
CA ILE A 260 20.90 2.23 7.84
C ILE A 260 19.74 1.27 7.52
N ALA A 261 19.16 1.35 6.34
CA ALA A 261 18.05 0.48 5.92
C ALA A 261 18.48 -1.00 5.87
N LEU A 262 19.67 -1.27 5.34
CA LEU A 262 20.28 -2.60 5.34
C LEU A 262 20.52 -3.11 6.77
N ASP A 263 21.11 -2.31 7.64
CA ASP A 263 21.36 -2.72 9.04
C ASP A 263 20.05 -2.99 9.80
N LYS A 264 18.99 -2.20 9.57
CA LYS A 264 17.63 -2.45 10.10
C LYS A 264 17.05 -3.75 9.57
N TYR A 265 17.19 -4.02 8.26
CA TYR A 265 16.72 -5.26 7.65
C TYR A 265 17.41 -6.48 8.26
N TYR A 266 18.74 -6.48 8.38
CA TYR A 266 19.48 -7.60 8.97
C TYR A 266 19.21 -7.78 10.48
N SER A 267 19.00 -6.71 11.22
CA SER A 267 18.56 -6.77 12.63
C SER A 267 17.19 -7.43 12.77
N TRP A 268 16.24 -7.08 11.89
CA TRP A 268 14.94 -7.75 11.81
C TRP A 268 15.09 -9.21 11.40
N LEU A 269 15.94 -9.51 10.42
CA LEU A 269 16.19 -10.87 9.92
C LEU A 269 16.72 -11.80 11.03
N VAL A 270 17.64 -11.33 11.86
CA VAL A 270 18.12 -12.10 13.03
C VAL A 270 16.98 -12.45 13.97
N ALA A 271 16.07 -11.49 14.23
CA ALA A 271 14.89 -11.76 15.06
C ALA A 271 13.99 -12.83 14.41
N GLY A 272 13.72 -12.69 13.11
CA GLY A 272 12.92 -13.65 12.35
C GLY A 272 13.53 -15.06 12.30
N LEU A 273 14.86 -15.17 12.22
CA LEU A 273 15.54 -16.47 12.27
C LEU A 273 15.34 -17.15 13.62
N ILE A 274 15.43 -16.40 14.72
CA ILE A 274 15.18 -16.93 16.07
C ILE A 274 13.72 -17.43 16.18
N GLU A 275 12.75 -16.63 15.72
CA GLU A 275 11.33 -16.96 15.76
C GLU A 275 10.97 -18.21 14.92
N ASN A 276 11.61 -18.36 13.76
CA ASN A 276 11.38 -19.45 12.84
C ASN A 276 12.35 -20.64 13.06
N SER A 277 13.00 -20.72 14.22
CA SER A 277 13.91 -21.80 14.61
C SER A 277 15.01 -22.07 13.56
N PHE A 278 15.54 -21.01 12.93
CA PHE A 278 16.57 -21.07 11.88
C PHE A 278 16.18 -21.91 10.66
N SER A 279 14.90 -21.95 10.31
CA SER A 279 14.39 -22.67 9.14
C SER A 279 15.13 -22.29 7.85
N ASN A 280 15.61 -23.28 7.11
CA ASN A 280 16.25 -23.07 5.80
C ASN A 280 15.27 -22.44 4.80
N GLU A 281 14.00 -22.82 4.85
CA GLU A 281 12.95 -22.26 3.99
C GLU A 281 12.82 -20.75 4.19
N PHE A 282 12.83 -20.28 5.45
CA PHE A 282 12.80 -18.84 5.76
C PHE A 282 14.02 -18.12 5.21
N ILE A 283 15.23 -18.71 5.34
CA ILE A 283 16.48 -18.11 4.83
C ILE A 283 16.43 -17.99 3.29
N GLU A 284 16.03 -19.05 2.60
CA GLU A 284 15.96 -19.05 1.13
C GLU A 284 14.91 -18.06 0.61
N MET A 285 13.77 -17.95 1.29
CA MET A 285 12.77 -16.95 0.97
C MET A 285 13.33 -15.51 1.13
N GLN A 286 14.12 -15.26 2.17
CA GLN A 286 14.75 -13.95 2.35
C GLN A 286 15.85 -13.69 1.31
N ARG A 287 16.65 -14.69 0.94
CA ARG A 287 17.66 -14.58 -0.14
C ARG A 287 17.00 -14.28 -1.48
N SER A 288 15.98 -15.03 -1.83
CA SER A 288 15.21 -14.81 -3.06
C SER A 288 14.57 -13.41 -3.09
N GLY A 289 13.97 -12.98 -1.96
CA GLY A 289 13.38 -11.66 -1.83
C GLY A 289 14.38 -10.51 -1.93
N LEU A 290 15.61 -10.67 -1.40
CA LEU A 290 16.67 -9.67 -1.56
C LEU A 290 17.14 -9.57 -3.01
N ARG A 291 17.35 -10.73 -3.69
CA ARG A 291 17.75 -10.75 -5.12
C ARG A 291 16.72 -10.04 -6.00
N ALA A 292 15.43 -10.25 -5.71
CA ALA A 292 14.35 -9.62 -6.45
C ALA A 292 14.36 -8.07 -6.39
N ILE A 293 14.98 -7.50 -5.36
CA ILE A 293 15.16 -6.04 -5.20
C ILE A 293 16.60 -5.56 -5.45
N GLY A 294 17.44 -6.41 -6.05
CA GLY A 294 18.81 -6.05 -6.48
C GLY A 294 19.90 -6.21 -5.41
N PHE A 295 19.64 -6.94 -4.33
CA PHE A 295 20.62 -7.18 -3.27
C PHE A 295 21.04 -8.65 -3.16
N GLU A 296 22.33 -8.86 -2.95
CA GLU A 296 22.84 -10.17 -2.54
C GLU A 296 22.79 -10.32 -1.01
N PHE A 297 22.50 -11.54 -0.56
CA PHE A 297 22.48 -11.85 0.85
C PHE A 297 23.88 -11.76 1.46
N SER A 298 24.05 -10.95 2.51
CA SER A 298 25.34 -10.67 3.13
C SER A 298 25.48 -11.40 4.47
N THR A 299 26.22 -12.51 4.49
CA THR A 299 26.59 -13.20 5.73
C THR A 299 27.35 -12.30 6.72
N PRO A 300 28.30 -11.46 6.32
CA PRO A 300 28.95 -10.53 7.24
C PRO A 300 27.98 -9.56 7.95
N ARG A 301 26.99 -9.02 7.22
CA ARG A 301 25.95 -8.16 7.81
C ARG A 301 25.06 -8.94 8.78
N LEU A 302 24.73 -10.18 8.47
CA LEU A 302 23.95 -11.04 9.36
C LEU A 302 24.71 -11.29 10.67
N LEU A 303 26.00 -11.65 10.60
CA LEU A 303 26.84 -11.88 11.77
C LEU A 303 27.01 -10.61 12.61
N LYS A 304 27.24 -9.45 11.97
CA LYS A 304 27.28 -8.15 12.66
C LYS A 304 25.96 -7.90 13.41
N ALA A 305 24.81 -8.08 12.78
CA ALA A 305 23.50 -7.88 13.40
C ALA A 305 23.26 -8.84 14.57
N ALA A 306 23.68 -10.11 14.45
CA ALA A 306 23.58 -11.12 15.50
C ALA A 306 24.48 -10.75 16.70
N ALA A 307 25.71 -10.31 16.46
CA ALA A 307 26.63 -9.87 17.51
C ALA A 307 26.09 -8.63 18.25
N MET A 308 25.57 -7.64 17.54
CA MET A 308 24.96 -6.45 18.15
C MET A 308 23.74 -6.82 19.01
N ARG A 309 22.90 -7.75 18.54
CA ARG A 309 21.75 -8.22 19.33
C ARG A 309 22.16 -9.02 20.57
N GLY A 310 23.23 -9.81 20.48
CA GLY A 310 23.84 -10.49 21.63
C GLY A 310 24.37 -9.47 22.66
N LEU A 311 25.03 -8.41 22.20
CA LEU A 311 25.50 -7.33 23.06
C LEU A 311 24.35 -6.58 23.76
N GLU A 312 23.24 -6.28 23.03
CA GLU A 312 22.04 -5.68 23.62
C GLU A 312 21.43 -6.56 24.73
N LEU A 313 21.42 -7.88 24.54
CA LEU A 313 20.95 -8.83 25.56
C LEU A 313 21.80 -8.77 26.86
N VAL A 314 23.11 -8.58 26.72
CA VAL A 314 24.02 -8.50 27.83
C VAL A 314 23.97 -7.13 28.53
N THR A 315 23.91 -6.04 27.75
CA THR A 315 23.98 -4.66 28.29
C THR A 315 22.64 -4.13 28.79
N THR A 316 21.51 -4.60 28.21
CA THR A 316 20.17 -4.15 28.59
C THR A 316 19.18 -5.31 28.75
N PRO A 317 19.47 -6.28 29.67
CA PRO A 317 18.73 -7.53 29.75
C PRO A 317 17.22 -7.33 30.06
N ARG A 318 16.87 -6.37 30.91
CA ARG A 318 15.47 -6.12 31.30
C ARG A 318 14.61 -5.56 30.17
N LEU A 319 15.17 -4.69 29.32
CA LEU A 319 14.46 -4.14 28.15
C LEU A 319 14.29 -5.19 27.04
N THR A 320 15.31 -6.02 26.86
CA THR A 320 15.35 -7.03 25.80
C THR A 320 14.50 -8.25 26.16
N THR A 321 14.54 -8.71 27.41
CA THR A 321 13.65 -9.77 27.91
C THR A 321 12.19 -9.34 27.90
N GLY A 322 11.89 -8.07 28.21
CA GLY A 322 10.55 -7.50 28.09
C GLY A 322 10.04 -7.48 26.63
N LYS A 323 10.88 -7.12 25.68
CA LYS A 323 10.56 -7.18 24.24
C LYS A 323 10.36 -8.62 23.76
N ILE A 324 11.22 -9.55 24.16
CA ILE A 324 11.09 -10.99 23.84
C ILE A 324 9.81 -11.58 24.48
N ALA A 325 9.53 -11.27 25.74
CA ALA A 325 8.31 -11.71 26.42
C ALA A 325 7.03 -11.15 25.77
N ALA A 326 7.04 -9.88 25.33
CA ALA A 326 5.94 -9.29 24.58
C ALA A 326 5.74 -9.94 23.20
N MET A 327 6.83 -10.34 22.56
CA MET A 327 6.87 -11.03 21.28
C MET A 327 6.34 -12.47 21.38
N LEU A 328 6.76 -13.22 22.43
CA LEU A 328 6.24 -14.55 22.73
C LEU A 328 4.74 -14.54 23.10
N LYS A 329 4.28 -13.51 23.84
CA LYS A 329 2.85 -13.31 24.12
C LYS A 329 2.04 -12.99 22.86
N ARG A 330 2.62 -12.31 21.87
CA ARG A 330 1.98 -12.11 20.55
C ARG A 330 1.85 -13.43 19.79
N LYS A 331 2.87 -14.29 19.80
CA LYS A 331 2.85 -15.61 19.16
C LYS A 331 1.75 -16.50 19.76
N GLY A 332 1.65 -16.61 21.08
CA GLY A 332 0.60 -17.36 21.76
C GLY A 332 -0.83 -16.84 21.50
N LYS A 333 -1.00 -15.52 21.28
CA LYS A 333 -2.31 -14.95 20.89
C LYS A 333 -2.68 -15.21 19.41
N ILE A 334 -1.70 -15.37 18.53
CA ILE A 334 -1.93 -15.70 17.12
C ILE A 334 -2.28 -17.19 16.99
N GLU A 335 -1.57 -18.07 17.72
CA GLU A 335 -1.86 -19.50 17.77
C GLU A 335 -3.22 -19.82 18.42
N ALA A 336 -3.57 -19.12 19.52
CA ALA A 336 -4.86 -19.27 20.19
C ALA A 336 -6.06 -18.75 19.35
N ARG A 337 -5.84 -17.81 18.43
CA ARG A 337 -6.87 -17.35 17.47
C ARG A 337 -7.01 -18.29 16.27
N GLY A 338 -5.94 -19.00 15.88
CA GLY A 338 -5.99 -20.01 14.83
C GLY A 338 -6.77 -21.27 15.22
N THR A 339 -6.82 -21.61 16.51
CA THR A 339 -7.54 -22.78 17.05
C THR A 339 -9.02 -22.54 17.38
N GLN A 340 -9.51 -21.30 17.32
CA GLN A 340 -10.93 -20.97 17.53
C GLN A 340 -11.72 -20.80 16.21
N LEU A 341 -11.11 -21.07 15.06
CA LEU A 341 -11.71 -20.93 13.72
C LEU A 341 -11.67 -22.24 12.91
N THR A 342 -11.57 -23.40 13.59
CA THR A 342 -11.82 -24.73 12.99
C THR A 342 -13.15 -25.29 13.43
#